data_51fb3b105718dd75201609278cc356b1
#
_entry.id   51fb3b105718dd75201609278cc356b1
#
_cell.length_a   1.000
_cell.length_b   1.000
_cell.length_c   1.000
_cell.angle_alpha   90.00
_cell.angle_beta   90.00
_cell.angle_gamma   90.00
#
_symmetry.space_group_name_H-M   'P 1'
#
loop_
_entity.id
_entity.type
_entity.pdbx_description
1 polymer ?
#
loop_
_entity_poly.entity_id
_entity_poly.type
_entity_poly.pdbx_seq_one_letter_code
_entity_poly.pdbx_strand_id
1 'polypeptide(L)' 'MLPHDPIMLLSYVNTQLRDRDASLDAFCDRDQADRQALCAALAEIGYEYSREQNRFV' A
#
# COMPACT_ATOMS: atom_id res chain seq x y z
N MET A 1 -9.69 -7.18 -4.78
CA MET A 1 -9.62 -7.62 -3.38
C MET A 1 -8.18 -7.67 -2.89
N LEU A 2 -7.91 -7.10 -1.72
CA LEU A 2 -6.54 -7.07 -1.20
C LEU A 2 -6.16 -8.38 -0.52
N PRO A 3 -4.88 -8.80 -0.65
CA PRO A 3 -4.41 -9.98 0.09
C PRO A 3 -4.50 -9.76 1.60
N HIS A 4 -4.77 -10.83 2.33
CA HIS A 4 -4.80 -10.78 3.80
C HIS A 4 -3.42 -10.91 4.42
N ASP A 5 -2.50 -11.59 3.73
CA ASP A 5 -1.14 -11.77 4.20
C ASP A 5 -0.37 -10.45 4.07
N PRO A 6 0.21 -9.91 5.15
CA PRO A 6 0.92 -8.62 5.08
C PRO A 6 2.06 -8.61 4.06
N ILE A 7 2.78 -9.71 3.91
CA ILE A 7 3.87 -9.77 2.93
C ILE A 7 3.33 -9.70 1.51
N MET A 8 2.27 -10.44 1.24
CA MET A 8 1.63 -10.40 -0.08
C MET A 8 0.97 -9.04 -0.33
N LEU A 9 0.39 -8.46 0.72
CA LEU A 9 -0.22 -7.14 0.63
C LEU A 9 0.83 -6.09 0.28
N LEU A 10 1.99 -6.15 0.93
CA LEU A 10 3.10 -5.24 0.65
C LEU A 10 3.52 -5.32 -0.83
N SER A 11 3.70 -6.53 -1.32
CA SER A 11 4.11 -6.74 -2.70
C SER A 11 3.06 -6.21 -3.68
N TYR A 12 1.80 -6.52 -3.42
CA TYR A 12 0.71 -6.07 -4.27
C TYR A 12 0.62 -4.55 -4.32
N VAL A 13 0.61 -3.91 -3.15
CA VAL A 13 0.46 -2.46 -3.07
C VAL A 13 1.65 -1.76 -3.73
N ASN A 14 2.87 -2.19 -3.43
CA ASN A 14 4.05 -1.54 -4.02
C ASN A 14 4.09 -1.71 -5.53
N THR A 15 3.62 -2.84 -6.05
CA THR A 15 3.53 -3.04 -7.49
C THR A 15 2.55 -2.06 -8.13
N GLN A 16 1.39 -1.86 -7.50
CA GLN A 16 0.39 -0.92 -8.01
C GLN A 16 0.91 0.52 -7.96
N LEU A 17 1.58 0.89 -6.87
CA LEU A 17 2.15 2.23 -6.75
C LEU A 17 3.25 2.47 -7.79
N ARG A 18 4.01 1.45 -8.11
CA ARG A 18 5.07 1.58 -9.11
C ARG A 18 4.51 1.71 -10.53
N ASP A 19 3.49 0.92 -10.83
CA ASP A 19 3.05 0.75 -12.22
C ASP A 19 1.81 1.57 -12.60
N ARG A 20 0.93 1.90 -11.65
CA ARG A 20 -0.36 2.48 -11.97
C ARG A 20 -0.73 3.72 -11.17
N ASP A 21 -0.49 3.72 -9.87
CA ASP A 21 -1.00 4.77 -8.99
C ASP A 21 0.10 5.74 -8.59
N ALA A 22 -0.15 7.03 -8.79
CA ALA A 22 0.84 8.06 -8.53
C ALA A 22 0.99 8.37 -7.04
N SER A 23 0.08 7.88 -6.20
CA SER A 23 0.14 8.12 -4.76
C SER A 23 -0.64 7.04 -4.02
N LEU A 24 -0.40 6.95 -2.71
CA LEU A 24 -1.15 6.02 -1.88
C LEU A 24 -2.63 6.37 -1.86
N ASP A 25 -2.96 7.66 -1.81
CA ASP A 25 -4.35 8.08 -1.83
C ASP A 25 -5.05 7.67 -3.12
N ALA A 26 -4.36 7.79 -4.25
CA ALA A 26 -4.90 7.38 -5.54
C ALA A 26 -5.16 5.87 -5.56
N PHE A 27 -4.23 5.09 -5.01
CA PHE A 27 -4.40 3.64 -4.92
C PHE A 27 -5.61 3.27 -4.07
N CYS A 28 -5.71 3.87 -2.88
CA CYS A 28 -6.80 3.56 -1.96
C CYS A 28 -8.16 3.95 -2.55
N ASP A 29 -8.20 5.07 -3.25
CA ASP A 29 -9.42 5.54 -3.89
C ASP A 29 -9.86 4.58 -4.99
N ARG A 30 -8.93 4.15 -5.83
CA ARG A 30 -9.23 3.24 -6.94
C ARG A 30 -9.67 1.86 -6.46
N ASP A 31 -8.99 1.32 -5.47
CA ASP A 31 -9.31 0.00 -4.93
C ASP A 31 -10.34 0.03 -3.81
N GLN A 32 -10.81 1.22 -3.45
CA GLN A 32 -11.74 1.42 -2.33
C GLN A 32 -11.19 0.80 -1.04
N ALA A 33 -9.89 1.01 -0.81
CA ALA A 33 -9.21 0.48 0.36
C ALA A 33 -9.19 1.53 1.47
N ASP A 34 -9.27 1.05 2.73
CA ASP A 34 -9.13 1.91 3.89
C ASP A 34 -7.64 2.20 4.11
N ARG A 35 -7.24 3.45 3.87
CA ARG A 35 -5.85 3.86 4.00
C ARG A 35 -5.29 3.58 5.40
N GLN A 36 -6.07 3.88 6.43
CA GLN A 36 -5.64 3.67 7.80
C GLN A 36 -5.40 2.20 8.10
N ALA A 37 -6.34 1.35 7.70
CA ALA A 37 -6.21 -0.09 7.91
C ALA A 37 -5.04 -0.67 7.15
N LEU A 38 -4.84 -0.21 5.91
CA LEU A 38 -3.73 -0.65 5.08
C LEU A 38 -2.38 -0.28 5.72
N CYS A 39 -2.25 0.98 6.13
CA CYS A 39 -1.01 1.44 6.75
C CYS A 39 -0.74 0.71 8.07
N ALA A 40 -1.78 0.45 8.86
CA ALA A 40 -1.62 -0.26 10.12
C ALA A 40 -1.15 -1.70 9.88
N ALA A 41 -1.72 -2.37 8.89
CA ALA A 41 -1.33 -3.75 8.56
C ALA A 41 0.14 -3.83 8.14
N LEU A 42 0.60 -2.89 7.33
CA LEU A 42 1.99 -2.90 6.87
C LEU A 42 2.97 -2.41 7.93
N ALA A 43 2.51 -1.55 8.84
CA ALA A 43 3.32 -1.12 9.96
C ALA A 43 3.66 -2.29 10.89
N GLU A 44 2.77 -3.27 11.00
CA GLU A 44 3.02 -4.46 11.82
C GLU A 44 4.22 -5.27 11.37
N ILE A 45 4.55 -5.20 10.09
CA ILE A 45 5.74 -5.88 9.57
C ILE A 45 6.89 -4.90 9.31
N GLY A 46 6.78 -3.68 9.84
CA GLY A 46 7.86 -2.71 9.83
C GLY A 46 7.96 -1.84 8.60
N TYR A 47 6.86 -1.68 7.86
CA TYR A 47 6.87 -0.88 6.64
C TYR A 47 6.00 0.36 6.79
N GLU A 48 6.49 1.49 6.27
CA GLU A 48 5.76 2.74 6.25
C GLU A 48 5.79 3.32 4.85
N TYR A 49 4.74 4.08 4.51
CA TYR A 49 4.67 4.68 3.19
C TYR A 49 5.63 5.86 3.06
N SER A 50 6.42 5.85 2.01
CA SER A 50 7.33 6.95 1.66
C SER A 50 6.73 7.74 0.50
N ARG A 51 6.40 8.99 0.76
CA ARG A 51 5.84 9.86 -0.27
C ARG A 51 6.88 10.18 -1.34
N GLU A 52 8.14 10.29 -0.95
CA GLU A 52 9.22 10.59 -1.90
C GLU A 52 9.42 9.47 -2.90
N GLN A 53 9.33 8.23 -2.44
CA GLN A 53 9.56 7.06 -3.29
C GLN A 53 8.27 6.48 -3.84
N ASN A 54 7.12 6.93 -3.33
CA ASN A 54 5.80 6.39 -3.67
C ASN A 54 5.75 4.88 -3.48
N ARG A 55 6.17 4.43 -2.31
CA ARG A 55 6.16 3.01 -1.97
C ARG A 55 6.30 2.85 -0.47
N PHE A 56 5.97 1.64 0.02
CA PHE A 56 6.22 1.29 1.41
C PHE A 56 7.67 0.82 1.57
N VAL A 57 8.34 1.35 2.56
CA VAL A 57 9.75 1.05 2.84
C VAL A 57 9.99 0.68 4.28
#